data_60d8f970b039e9e664e64e21fa862b5a
#
_entry.id   60d8f970b039e9e664e64e21fa862b5a
#
_cell.length_a   1.000
_cell.length_b   1.000
_cell.length_c   1.000
_cell.angle_alpha   90.00
_cell.angle_beta   90.00
_cell.angle_gamma   90.00
#
_symmetry.space_group_name_H-M   'P 1'
#
loop_
_entity.id
_entity.type
_entity.pdbx_description
1 polymer ?
#
loop_
_entity_poly.entity_id
_entity_poly.type
_entity_poly.pdbx_seq_one_letter_code
_entity_poly.pdbx_strand_id
1 'polypeptide(L)'
;MSASLRSPDWQREALPKVRMTLAGLTEAHEDLLSHGAHFGADSRVRHLIGLDPARQGVALSEAVRTGMQLAFCQRDAHAARQDLVRVCAEIREEFDPSEHPDSQPVGAIYVSCTGRGGPHFGAPNGEMAVIAHALGDIPLVGFFAGGEIARHHLHGYTGVLTVLGG
;
A
#
# COMPACT_ATOMS: atom_id res chain seq x y z
N MET A 1 -19.74 23.90 -15.37
CA MET A 1 -19.97 23.04 -14.18
C MET A 1 -19.42 23.66 -12.89
N SER A 2 -19.61 24.96 -12.68
CA SER A 2 -18.95 25.70 -11.60
C SER A 2 -19.86 26.09 -10.41
N ALA A 3 -21.15 25.78 -10.44
CA ALA A 3 -22.10 26.21 -9.42
C ALA A 3 -22.33 25.19 -8.27
N SER A 4 -21.95 23.94 -8.47
CA SER A 4 -22.22 22.85 -7.51
C SER A 4 -21.31 22.84 -6.28
N LEU A 5 -20.16 23.50 -6.33
CA LEU A 5 -19.15 23.49 -5.25
C LEU A 5 -19.40 24.57 -4.17
N ARG A 6 -20.46 25.34 -4.26
CA ARG A 6 -20.73 26.44 -3.33
C ARG A 6 -21.91 26.22 -2.37
N SER A 7 -22.62 25.10 -2.46
CA SER A 7 -23.70 24.79 -1.53
C SER A 7 -23.19 24.06 -0.29
N PRO A 8 -23.77 24.29 0.90
CA PRO A 8 -23.39 23.55 2.12
C PRO A 8 -23.56 22.04 2.03
N ASP A 9 -24.37 21.56 1.10
CA ASP A 9 -24.67 20.14 0.94
C ASP A 9 -23.52 19.34 0.35
N TRP A 10 -22.74 19.92 -0.57
CA TRP A 10 -21.57 19.22 -1.11
C TRP A 10 -20.52 18.89 -0.03
N GLN A 11 -20.38 19.76 0.99
CA GLN A 11 -19.44 19.51 2.09
C GLN A 11 -19.88 18.30 2.91
N ARG A 12 -21.17 18.14 3.15
CA ARG A 12 -21.72 16.99 3.89
C ARG A 12 -21.55 15.67 3.13
N GLU A 13 -21.71 15.70 1.80
CA GLU A 13 -21.61 14.51 0.96
C GLU A 13 -20.18 14.19 0.53
N ALA A 14 -19.39 15.20 0.21
CA ALA A 14 -18.05 15.02 -0.33
C ALA A 14 -16.98 14.80 0.76
N LEU A 15 -17.08 15.45 1.92
CA LEU A 15 -16.09 15.33 2.98
C LEU A 15 -15.84 13.88 3.45
N PRO A 16 -16.88 13.04 3.68
CA PRO A 16 -16.65 11.64 4.01
C PRO A 16 -15.92 10.89 2.90
N LYS A 17 -16.27 11.14 1.64
CA LYS A 17 -15.61 10.51 0.48
C LYS A 17 -14.16 10.97 0.34
N VAL A 18 -13.90 12.26 0.52
CA VAL A 18 -12.54 12.83 0.49
C VAL A 18 -11.67 12.22 1.57
N ARG A 19 -12.19 12.05 2.79
CA ARG A 19 -11.45 11.40 3.89
C ARG A 19 -11.12 9.93 3.63
N MET A 20 -11.91 9.27 2.80
CA MET A 20 -11.68 7.87 2.39
C MET A 20 -10.80 7.76 1.13
N THR A 21 -10.57 8.87 0.43
CA THR A 21 -9.71 8.92 -0.74
C THR A 21 -8.26 9.10 -0.31
N LEU A 22 -7.41 8.30 -0.88
CA LEU A 22 -5.96 8.34 -0.68
C LEU A 22 -5.29 8.83 -1.96
N ALA A 23 -4.08 9.29 -1.84
CA ALA A 23 -3.23 9.64 -2.98
C ALA A 23 -1.94 8.82 -2.92
N GLY A 24 -1.66 8.11 -3.99
CA GLY A 24 -0.34 7.53 -4.23
C GLY A 24 0.56 8.59 -4.86
N LEU A 25 1.76 8.70 -4.33
CA LEU A 25 2.78 9.66 -4.77
C LEU A 25 4.05 8.91 -5.16
N THR A 26 4.63 9.29 -6.31
CA THR A 26 5.96 8.83 -6.74
C THR A 26 6.81 9.99 -7.21
N GLU A 27 8.12 9.79 -7.23
CA GLU A 27 9.05 10.76 -7.83
C GLU A 27 8.93 10.75 -9.36
N ALA A 28 9.37 11.81 -10.01
CA ALA A 28 9.20 12.05 -11.46
C ALA A 28 9.82 10.99 -12.40
N HIS A 29 10.69 10.14 -11.88
CA HIS A 29 11.41 9.13 -12.66
C HIS A 29 10.73 7.74 -12.63
N GLU A 30 9.67 7.59 -11.85
CA GLU A 30 8.92 6.35 -11.74
C GLU A 30 7.56 6.51 -12.39
N ASP A 31 7.31 5.71 -13.41
CA ASP A 31 6.06 5.80 -14.16
C ASP A 31 4.95 5.02 -13.43
N LEU A 32 4.06 5.74 -12.75
CA LEU A 32 2.86 5.19 -12.12
C LEU A 32 1.96 4.42 -13.09
N LEU A 33 2.06 4.73 -14.37
CA LEU A 33 1.17 4.18 -15.41
C LEU A 33 1.79 2.98 -16.13
N SER A 34 3.11 2.81 -16.10
CA SER A 34 3.80 1.74 -16.84
C SER A 34 3.60 0.35 -16.23
N HIS A 35 3.18 0.26 -14.98
CA HIS A 35 3.01 -1.01 -14.24
C HIS A 35 1.54 -1.39 -14.02
N GLY A 36 0.64 -1.02 -14.93
CA GLY A 36 -0.74 -1.51 -14.92
C GLY A 36 -1.55 -1.10 -13.68
N ALA A 37 -1.40 0.14 -13.22
CA ALA A 37 -2.05 0.68 -12.01
C ALA A 37 -1.59 0.04 -10.68
N HIS A 38 -0.49 -0.69 -10.68
CA HIS A 38 0.15 -1.16 -9.44
C HIS A 38 1.11 -0.08 -8.93
N PHE A 39 0.93 0.30 -7.68
CA PHE A 39 1.89 1.17 -7.01
C PHE A 39 3.20 0.39 -6.82
N GLY A 40 4.30 0.91 -7.34
CA GLY A 40 5.63 0.33 -7.14
C GLY A 40 6.10 0.42 -5.67
N ALA A 41 7.20 -0.25 -5.37
CA ALA A 41 7.78 -0.32 -4.02
C ALA A 41 8.13 1.06 -3.43
N ASP A 42 8.33 2.08 -4.28
CA ASP A 42 8.68 3.44 -3.86
C ASP A 42 7.46 4.40 -3.85
N SER A 43 6.26 3.87 -4.11
CA SER A 43 5.03 4.65 -4.01
C SER A 43 4.64 4.90 -2.55
N ARG A 44 4.37 6.14 -2.23
CA ARG A 44 3.91 6.55 -0.90
C ARG A 44 2.43 6.86 -0.93
N VAL A 45 1.66 6.23 -0.08
CA VAL A 45 0.22 6.48 0.05
C VAL A 45 -0.04 7.50 1.16
N ARG A 46 -0.80 8.54 0.86
CA ARG A 46 -1.09 9.64 1.79
C ARG A 46 -2.57 10.00 1.80
N HIS A 47 -3.02 10.53 2.92
CA HIS A 47 -4.37 11.06 3.04
C HIS A 47 -4.53 12.39 2.33
N LEU A 48 -5.72 12.59 1.76
CA LEU A 48 -6.23 13.92 1.48
C LEU A 48 -6.66 14.56 2.80
N ILE A 49 -6.03 15.68 3.14
CA ILE A 49 -6.30 16.43 4.38
C ILE A 49 -7.12 17.70 4.14
N GLY A 50 -7.32 18.10 2.90
CA GLY A 50 -8.12 19.25 2.55
C GLY A 50 -8.41 19.41 1.07
N LEU A 51 -9.39 20.25 0.79
CA LEU A 51 -9.75 20.72 -0.55
C LEU A 51 -9.72 22.24 -0.58
N ASP A 52 -9.13 22.82 -1.61
CA ASP A 52 -9.19 24.25 -1.91
C ASP A 52 -9.94 24.49 -3.24
N PRO A 53 -11.26 24.68 -3.19
CA PRO A 53 -12.04 24.88 -4.41
C PRO A 53 -11.69 26.17 -5.15
N ALA A 54 -11.19 27.19 -4.44
CA ALA A 54 -10.83 28.47 -5.06
C ALA A 54 -9.58 28.34 -5.93
N ARG A 55 -8.63 27.49 -5.53
CA ARG A 55 -7.41 27.19 -6.28
C ARG A 55 -7.49 25.90 -7.08
N GLN A 56 -8.65 25.21 -7.04
CA GLN A 56 -8.85 23.89 -7.65
C GLN A 56 -7.78 22.89 -7.16
N GLY A 57 -7.42 22.98 -5.88
CA GLY A 57 -6.33 22.24 -5.29
C GLY A 57 -6.78 21.22 -4.25
N VAL A 58 -5.91 20.27 -3.98
CA VAL A 58 -6.02 19.31 -2.87
C VAL A 58 -4.82 19.45 -1.95
N ALA A 59 -5.04 19.28 -0.66
CA ALA A 59 -3.97 19.22 0.33
C ALA A 59 -3.74 17.77 0.75
N LEU A 60 -2.49 17.36 0.77
CA LEU A 60 -2.05 16.02 1.17
C LEU A 60 -1.30 16.09 2.50
N SER A 61 -1.23 14.97 3.22
CA SER A 61 -0.46 14.83 4.45
C SER A 61 1.06 14.67 4.21
N GLU A 62 1.54 15.14 3.07
CA GLU A 62 2.95 15.19 2.69
C GLU A 62 3.20 16.41 1.82
N ALA A 63 4.40 16.99 1.92
CA ALA A 63 4.82 18.05 1.04
C ALA A 63 5.08 17.52 -0.38
N VAL A 64 4.38 18.09 -1.35
CA VAL A 64 4.54 17.73 -2.76
C VAL A 64 5.40 18.77 -3.49
N ARG A 65 6.11 18.31 -4.50
CA ARG A 65 6.96 19.14 -5.37
C ARG A 65 6.53 19.00 -6.82
N THR A 66 6.79 20.04 -7.60
CA THR A 66 6.57 19.97 -9.06
C THR A 66 7.37 18.82 -9.66
N GLY A 67 6.72 18.05 -10.52
CA GLY A 67 7.31 16.88 -11.17
C GLY A 67 6.96 15.55 -10.51
N MET A 68 6.50 15.53 -9.26
CA MET A 68 5.98 14.31 -8.66
C MET A 68 4.70 13.86 -9.38
N GLN A 69 4.52 12.56 -9.48
CA GLN A 69 3.30 11.96 -10.00
C GLN A 69 2.32 11.66 -8.87
N LEU A 70 1.04 11.88 -9.12
CA LEU A 70 -0.04 11.64 -8.17
C LEU A 70 -1.16 10.84 -8.83
N ALA A 71 -1.61 9.80 -8.17
CA ALA A 71 -2.84 9.07 -8.53
C ALA A 71 -3.76 8.95 -7.33
N PHE A 72 -5.05 9.23 -7.52
CA PHE A 72 -6.04 8.96 -6.49
C PHE A 72 -6.31 7.47 -6.40
N CYS A 73 -6.38 6.97 -5.17
CA CYS A 73 -6.63 5.57 -4.90
C CYS A 73 -7.63 5.37 -3.77
N GLN A 74 -8.21 4.19 -3.73
CA GLN A 74 -9.07 3.74 -2.66
C GLN A 74 -8.50 2.45 -2.08
N ARG A 75 -8.86 2.16 -0.84
CA ARG A 75 -8.56 0.87 -0.24
C ARG A 75 -9.50 -0.18 -0.84
N ASP A 76 -8.91 -1.21 -1.43
CA ASP A 76 -9.63 -2.36 -1.96
C ASP A 76 -9.05 -3.65 -1.37
N ALA A 77 -9.88 -4.43 -0.68
CA ALA A 77 -9.46 -5.64 0.00
C ALA A 77 -9.06 -6.75 -0.97
N HIS A 78 -9.74 -6.82 -2.12
CA HIS A 78 -9.44 -7.81 -3.15
C HIS A 78 -8.11 -7.52 -3.82
N ALA A 79 -7.90 -6.26 -4.24
CA ALA A 79 -6.63 -5.82 -4.80
C ALA A 79 -5.46 -6.00 -3.81
N ALA A 80 -5.66 -5.67 -2.52
CA ALA A 80 -4.65 -5.85 -1.50
C ALA A 80 -4.27 -7.34 -1.29
N ARG A 81 -5.25 -8.24 -1.39
CA ARG A 81 -5.02 -9.69 -1.31
C ARG A 81 -4.27 -10.20 -2.54
N GLN A 82 -4.67 -9.78 -3.74
CA GLN A 82 -3.98 -10.15 -4.98
C GLN A 82 -2.53 -9.68 -4.98
N ASP A 83 -2.29 -8.44 -4.54
CA ASP A 83 -0.95 -7.87 -4.43
C ASP A 83 -0.08 -8.66 -3.43
N LEU A 84 -0.63 -9.03 -2.27
CA LEU A 84 0.10 -9.85 -1.30
C LEU A 84 0.48 -11.22 -1.87
N VAL A 85 -0.43 -11.87 -2.59
CA VAL A 85 -0.16 -13.16 -3.27
C VAL A 85 0.95 -12.99 -4.31
N ARG A 86 0.90 -11.92 -5.11
CA ARG A 86 1.91 -11.61 -6.12
C ARG A 86 3.31 -11.42 -5.47
N VAL A 87 3.38 -10.58 -4.43
CA VAL A 87 4.65 -10.33 -3.71
C VAL A 87 5.19 -11.62 -3.10
N CYS A 88 4.34 -12.46 -2.52
CA CYS A 88 4.79 -13.76 -2.00
C CYS A 88 5.30 -14.69 -3.11
N ALA A 89 4.71 -14.64 -4.31
CA ALA A 89 5.20 -15.42 -5.45
C ALA A 89 6.57 -14.93 -5.93
N GLU A 90 6.75 -13.62 -6.06
CA GLU A 90 8.04 -13.00 -6.40
C GLU A 90 9.14 -13.38 -5.39
N ILE A 91 8.84 -13.32 -4.09
CA ILE A 91 9.79 -13.75 -3.05
C ILE A 91 10.12 -15.24 -3.19
N ARG A 92 9.15 -16.10 -3.50
CA ARG A 92 9.41 -17.53 -3.71
C ARG A 92 10.33 -17.79 -4.90
N GLU A 93 10.21 -17.01 -5.96
CA GLU A 93 11.11 -17.12 -7.12
C GLU A 93 12.57 -16.82 -6.73
N GLU A 94 12.81 -15.91 -5.77
CA GLU A 94 14.15 -15.64 -5.24
C GLU A 94 14.76 -16.83 -4.46
N PHE A 95 13.94 -17.79 -4.05
CA PHE A 95 14.33 -19.04 -3.38
C PHE A 95 14.14 -20.28 -4.27
N ASP A 96 14.05 -20.11 -5.58
CA ASP A 96 13.92 -21.26 -6.48
C ASP A 96 15.18 -22.13 -6.42
N PRO A 97 15.08 -23.41 -6.03
CA PRO A 97 16.23 -24.31 -5.94
C PRO A 97 16.98 -24.51 -7.26
N SER A 98 16.34 -24.23 -8.40
CA SER A 98 16.98 -24.32 -9.72
C SER A 98 17.97 -23.17 -9.96
N GLU A 99 17.74 -22.02 -9.39
CA GLU A 99 18.59 -20.83 -9.51
C GLU A 99 19.46 -20.62 -8.25
N HIS A 100 18.92 -20.99 -7.09
CA HIS A 100 19.54 -20.79 -5.77
C HIS A 100 19.52 -22.09 -4.94
N PRO A 101 20.29 -23.12 -5.30
CA PRO A 101 20.21 -24.45 -4.69
C PRO A 101 20.56 -24.48 -3.20
N ASP A 102 21.35 -23.51 -2.73
CA ASP A 102 21.80 -23.41 -1.35
C ASP A 102 20.97 -22.39 -0.52
N SER A 103 19.91 -21.83 -1.08
CA SER A 103 19.09 -20.84 -0.39
C SER A 103 17.67 -21.36 -0.16
N GLN A 104 17.25 -21.39 1.10
CA GLN A 104 15.91 -21.78 1.47
C GLN A 104 15.31 -20.73 2.45
N PRO A 105 14.00 -20.47 2.40
CA PRO A 105 13.37 -19.61 3.38
C PRO A 105 13.37 -20.33 4.75
N VAL A 106 14.01 -19.74 5.75
CA VAL A 106 14.12 -20.29 7.11
C VAL A 106 13.23 -19.57 8.12
N GLY A 107 12.66 -18.43 7.77
CA GLY A 107 11.75 -17.69 8.61
C GLY A 107 11.30 -16.40 7.95
N ALA A 108 10.22 -15.81 8.47
CA ALA A 108 9.72 -14.55 7.95
C ALA A 108 9.19 -13.64 9.05
N ILE A 109 9.31 -12.34 8.82
CA ILE A 109 8.75 -11.28 9.66
C ILE A 109 7.80 -10.44 8.81
N TYR A 110 6.57 -10.25 9.28
CA TYR A 110 5.58 -9.43 8.60
C TYR A 110 5.12 -8.27 9.48
N VAL A 111 5.35 -7.05 9.02
CA VAL A 111 4.85 -5.83 9.66
C VAL A 111 3.75 -5.25 8.80
N SER A 112 2.55 -5.12 9.33
CA SER A 112 1.40 -4.59 8.61
C SER A 112 0.90 -3.30 9.25
N CYS A 113 0.56 -2.32 8.43
CA CYS A 113 -0.07 -1.10 8.91
C CYS A 113 -1.42 -1.40 9.57
N THR A 114 -1.66 -0.81 10.75
CA THR A 114 -2.97 -0.88 11.43
C THR A 114 -4.12 -0.44 10.54
N GLY A 115 -3.85 0.47 9.60
CA GLY A 115 -4.79 0.90 8.59
C GLY A 115 -5.05 -0.12 7.47
N ARG A 116 -4.16 -1.10 7.27
CA ARG A 116 -4.27 -2.15 6.23
C ARG A 116 -4.90 -3.43 6.77
N GLY A 117 -4.46 -3.88 7.93
CA GLY A 117 -4.74 -5.21 8.45
C GLY A 117 -6.13 -5.40 9.07
N GLY A 118 -6.32 -6.56 9.66
CA GLY A 118 -7.54 -6.91 10.38
C GLY A 118 -8.77 -7.02 9.47
N PRO A 119 -9.83 -6.26 9.75
CA PRO A 119 -11.09 -6.37 9.02
C PRO A 119 -10.99 -6.13 7.51
N HIS A 120 -9.96 -5.42 7.06
CA HIS A 120 -9.73 -5.18 5.63
C HIS A 120 -9.49 -6.47 4.84
N PHE A 121 -8.85 -7.48 5.46
CA PHE A 121 -8.65 -8.80 4.85
C PHE A 121 -9.78 -9.80 5.12
N GLY A 122 -10.87 -9.34 5.74
CA GLY A 122 -12.11 -10.10 5.91
C GLY A 122 -12.13 -11.07 7.10
N ALA A 123 -10.98 -11.38 7.70
CA ALA A 123 -10.87 -12.25 8.87
C ALA A 123 -9.64 -11.91 9.72
N PRO A 124 -9.67 -12.24 11.02
CA PRO A 124 -8.45 -12.23 11.84
C PRO A 124 -7.37 -13.10 11.17
N ASN A 125 -6.14 -12.60 11.19
CA ASN A 125 -4.97 -13.28 10.59
C ASN A 125 -5.05 -13.54 9.08
N GLY A 126 -5.97 -12.88 8.33
CA GLY A 126 -6.14 -13.10 6.91
C GLY A 126 -4.88 -12.88 6.08
N GLU A 127 -4.06 -11.88 6.42
CA GLU A 127 -2.77 -11.64 5.77
C GLU A 127 -1.77 -12.76 6.09
N MET A 128 -1.64 -13.12 7.37
CA MET A 128 -0.73 -14.19 7.81
C MET A 128 -1.07 -15.54 7.17
N ALA A 129 -2.36 -15.83 6.98
CA ALA A 129 -2.79 -17.06 6.31
C ALA A 129 -2.37 -17.09 4.83
N VAL A 130 -2.44 -15.95 4.13
CA VAL A 130 -1.95 -15.84 2.74
C VAL A 130 -0.44 -16.06 2.68
N ILE A 131 0.32 -15.42 3.56
CA ILE A 131 1.78 -15.53 3.61
C ILE A 131 2.20 -16.96 3.94
N ALA A 132 1.62 -17.56 4.98
CA ALA A 132 1.94 -18.94 5.39
C ALA A 132 1.62 -19.95 4.29
N HIS A 133 0.48 -19.75 3.59
CA HIS A 133 0.15 -20.60 2.45
C HIS A 133 1.16 -20.49 1.30
N ALA A 134 1.66 -19.29 1.05
CA ALA A 134 2.60 -19.04 -0.04
C ALA A 134 4.03 -19.49 0.27
N LEU A 135 4.51 -19.24 1.49
CA LEU A 135 5.91 -19.52 1.87
C LEU A 135 6.12 -20.94 2.41
N GLY A 136 5.03 -21.67 2.72
CA GLY A 136 5.10 -23.00 3.31
C GLY A 136 5.29 -22.98 4.83
N ASP A 137 5.73 -24.12 5.38
CA ASP A 137 5.86 -24.33 6.83
C ASP A 137 7.19 -23.77 7.37
N ILE A 138 7.27 -22.44 7.41
CA ILE A 138 8.39 -21.71 8.00
C ILE A 138 7.91 -20.87 9.20
N PRO A 139 8.78 -20.61 10.19
CA PRO A 139 8.46 -19.69 11.28
C PRO A 139 8.06 -18.32 10.76
N LEU A 140 6.84 -17.89 11.06
CA LEU A 140 6.30 -16.61 10.64
C LEU A 140 5.80 -15.84 11.86
N VAL A 141 6.36 -14.66 12.08
CA VAL A 141 5.93 -13.73 13.13
C VAL A 141 5.55 -12.39 12.52
N GLY A 142 4.68 -11.66 13.19
CA GLY A 142 4.29 -10.34 12.70
C GLY A 142 3.55 -9.54 13.75
N PHE A 143 3.40 -8.25 13.45
CA PHE A 143 2.67 -7.31 14.29
C PHE A 143 2.11 -6.16 13.46
N PHE A 144 1.16 -5.43 14.06
CA PHE A 144 0.64 -4.21 13.48
C PHE A 144 1.42 -2.99 13.96
N ALA A 145 1.75 -2.09 13.04
CA ALA A 145 2.43 -0.83 13.31
C ALA A 145 1.61 0.37 12.79
N GLY A 146 1.94 1.57 13.22
CA GLY A 146 1.34 2.80 12.71
C GLY A 146 1.86 3.23 11.34
N GLY A 147 2.79 2.49 10.80
CA GLY A 147 3.45 2.63 9.50
C GLY A 147 4.68 1.73 9.45
N GLU A 148 5.16 1.46 8.27
CA GLU A 148 6.30 0.58 8.01
C GLU A 148 7.44 1.35 7.36
N ILE A 149 8.67 0.99 7.67
CA ILE A 149 9.85 1.50 6.99
C ILE A 149 10.34 0.43 6.02
N ALA A 150 10.36 0.77 4.75
CA ALA A 150 11.01 -0.04 3.73
C ALA A 150 11.95 0.85 2.91
N ARG A 151 13.18 0.37 2.68
CA ARG A 151 14.23 1.14 2.05
C ARG A 151 14.46 2.47 2.78
N HIS A 152 14.10 3.61 2.18
CA HIS A 152 14.32 4.96 2.70
C HIS A 152 13.02 5.73 3.00
N HIS A 153 11.88 5.04 2.96
CA HIS A 153 10.58 5.66 3.09
C HIS A 153 9.74 5.07 4.21
N LEU A 154 8.98 5.94 4.86
CA LEU A 154 7.89 5.55 5.75
C LEU A 154 6.64 5.36 4.91
N HIS A 155 6.13 4.15 4.92
CA HIS A 155 4.91 3.76 4.24
C HIS A 155 3.74 3.70 5.22
N GLY A 156 2.54 3.86 4.71
CA GLY A 156 1.30 3.63 5.43
C GLY A 156 0.31 2.91 4.53
N TYR A 157 -0.62 2.18 5.12
CA TYR A 157 -1.59 1.32 4.40
C TYR A 157 -0.94 0.17 3.62
N THR A 158 0.26 -0.20 3.98
CA THR A 158 1.08 -1.23 3.34
C THR A 158 1.38 -2.37 4.31
N GLY A 159 2.13 -3.33 3.86
CA GLY A 159 2.76 -4.35 4.69
C GLY A 159 4.17 -4.60 4.16
N VAL A 160 5.10 -4.85 5.06
CA VAL A 160 6.48 -5.23 4.74
C VAL A 160 6.69 -6.65 5.16
N LEU A 161 7.00 -7.51 4.20
CA LEU A 161 7.36 -8.90 4.40
C LEU A 161 8.88 -9.04 4.22
N THR A 162 9.55 -9.49 5.26
CA THR A 162 10.97 -9.84 5.22
C THR A 162 11.11 -11.34 5.36
N VAL A 163 11.71 -11.98 4.38
CA VAL A 163 12.00 -13.42 4.41
C VAL A 163 13.49 -13.61 4.63
N LEU A 164 13.84 -14.49 5.54
CA LEU A 164 15.21 -14.83 5.88
C LEU A 164 15.57 -16.10 5.13
N GLY A 165 16.69 -16.06 4.41
CA GLY A 165 17.29 -17.21 3.74
C GLY A 165 18.39 -17.83 4.59
N GLY A 166 18.58 -19.12 4.46
CA GLY A 166 19.66 -19.89 5.09
C GLY A 166 20.09 -21.03 4.19
#